data_213549f5a33760de8196ad39b8c3e3be
#
_entry.id   213549f5a33760de8196ad39b8c3e3be
#
_cell.length_a   1.000
_cell.length_b   1.000
_cell.length_c   1.000
_cell.angle_alpha   90.00
_cell.angle_beta   90.00
_cell.angle_gamma   90.00
#
_symmetry.space_group_name_H-M   'P 1'
#
loop_
_entity.id
_entity.type
_entity.pdbx_description
1 polymer ?
#
loop_
_entity_poly.entity_id
_entity_poly.type
_entity_poly.pdbx_seq_one_letter_code
_entity_poly.pdbx_strand_id
1 'polypeptide(L)'
;MEALISFFVKYLLVPLLAVVMLFVVNKLAGIKKKIQVKKVIIFVLIVVLILTLPSLFALLKNEFVWGGLVLSIISYLILGIGLVYYVKSSYYAKTLGFEDDLQDKAIFFLVLCIAMLVSGWAYYLFFNLLSTLPYASTAMFIVLWFVMPLLYVITRDYYLKFAPVFRTPWVVKSDATDSSYWERIDTFNLIQVTVRIKKTPDAENYSSYVVKLPMEVPIGKWFDRFIEDQNVRFPESP
;
A
#
# COMPACT_ATOMS: atom_id res chain seq x y z
N MET A 1 44.78 11.73 -8.34
CA MET A 1 44.02 11.06 -7.28
C MET A 1 42.55 11.36 -7.39
N GLU A 2 42.08 12.60 -7.55
CA GLU A 2 40.68 13.01 -7.69
C GLU A 2 39.97 12.36 -8.88
N ALA A 3 40.61 12.24 -10.05
CA ALA A 3 40.03 11.60 -11.23
C ALA A 3 39.73 10.12 -10.99
N LEU A 4 40.59 9.43 -10.24
CA LEU A 4 40.42 7.99 -9.94
C LEU A 4 39.31 7.78 -8.91
N ILE A 5 39.18 8.66 -7.93
CA ILE A 5 38.08 8.68 -6.97
C ILE A 5 36.77 8.96 -7.68
N SER A 6 36.73 9.96 -8.57
CA SER A 6 35.52 10.29 -9.36
C SER A 6 35.10 9.14 -10.27
N PHE A 7 36.04 8.46 -10.91
CA PHE A 7 35.79 7.27 -11.72
C PHE A 7 35.19 6.14 -10.87
N PHE A 8 35.79 5.84 -9.72
CA PHE A 8 35.32 4.82 -8.81
C PHE A 8 33.88 5.08 -8.35
N VAL A 9 33.59 6.30 -7.90
CA VAL A 9 32.27 6.71 -7.43
C VAL A 9 31.22 6.64 -8.54
N LYS A 10 31.56 7.09 -9.75
CA LYS A 10 30.64 7.10 -10.89
C LYS A 10 30.29 5.71 -11.44
N TYR A 11 31.28 4.84 -11.53
CA TYR A 11 31.14 3.60 -12.33
C TYR A 11 31.18 2.31 -11.51
N LEU A 12 31.86 2.28 -10.36
CA LEU A 12 32.09 1.07 -9.59
C LEU A 12 31.31 0.99 -8.28
N LEU A 13 31.04 2.11 -7.64
CA LEU A 13 30.43 2.14 -6.29
C LEU A 13 29.03 1.50 -6.30
N VAL A 14 28.19 1.84 -7.26
CA VAL A 14 26.79 1.33 -7.29
C VAL A 14 26.73 -0.16 -7.64
N PRO A 15 27.42 -0.68 -8.68
CA PRO A 15 27.49 -2.10 -8.91
C PRO A 15 28.04 -2.89 -7.72
N LEU A 16 29.06 -2.36 -7.03
CA LEU A 16 29.66 -3.02 -5.87
C LEU A 16 28.66 -3.07 -4.70
N LEU A 17 27.95 -1.98 -4.42
CA LEU A 17 26.88 -1.96 -3.43
C LEU A 17 25.76 -2.97 -3.79
N ALA A 18 25.37 -3.05 -5.05
CA ALA A 18 24.34 -3.99 -5.51
C ALA A 18 24.78 -5.44 -5.27
N VAL A 19 26.05 -5.78 -5.55
CA VAL A 19 26.61 -7.12 -5.29
C VAL A 19 26.59 -7.42 -3.78
N VAL A 20 27.02 -6.48 -2.93
CA VAL A 20 26.97 -6.65 -1.48
C VAL A 20 25.54 -6.88 -0.99
N MET A 21 24.59 -6.08 -1.47
CA MET A 21 23.17 -6.25 -1.11
C MET A 21 22.61 -7.58 -1.60
N LEU A 22 22.96 -8.03 -2.81
CA LEU A 22 22.57 -9.35 -3.31
C LEU A 22 23.13 -10.48 -2.44
N PHE A 23 24.37 -10.31 -1.93
CA PHE A 23 24.94 -11.28 -1.00
C PHE A 23 24.16 -11.33 0.32
N VAL A 24 23.73 -10.18 0.85
CA VAL A 24 22.87 -10.12 2.05
C VAL A 24 21.52 -10.81 1.77
N VAL A 25 20.89 -10.53 0.62
CA VAL A 25 19.65 -11.21 0.22
C VAL A 25 19.84 -12.72 0.15
N ASN A 26 20.94 -13.18 -0.47
CA ASN A 26 21.25 -14.61 -0.57
C ASN A 26 21.40 -15.26 0.81
N LYS A 27 22.06 -14.58 1.76
CA LYS A 27 22.22 -15.06 3.13
C LYS A 27 20.89 -15.12 3.87
N LEU A 28 20.04 -14.11 3.74
CA LEU A 28 18.70 -14.08 4.34
C LEU A 28 17.76 -15.12 3.70
N ALA A 29 17.81 -15.26 2.38
CA ALA A 29 17.03 -16.25 1.65
C ALA A 29 17.51 -17.69 1.91
N GLY A 30 18.79 -17.91 2.17
CA GLY A 30 19.37 -19.22 2.52
C GLY A 30 18.85 -19.76 3.87
N ILE A 31 18.39 -18.89 4.76
CA ILE A 31 17.73 -19.28 6.01
C ILE A 31 16.36 -19.91 5.73
N LYS A 32 15.67 -19.47 4.66
CA LYS A 32 14.40 -20.03 4.18
C LYS A 32 14.65 -20.82 2.89
N LYS A 33 14.70 -22.13 2.97
CA LYS A 33 14.95 -23.05 1.83
C LYS A 33 13.99 -22.90 0.63
N LYS A 34 12.92 -22.11 0.74
CA LYS A 34 11.86 -21.96 -0.28
C LYS A 34 12.19 -20.90 -1.35
N ILE A 35 13.01 -19.90 -1.04
CA ILE A 35 13.30 -18.80 -1.96
C ILE A 35 14.30 -19.25 -3.03
N GLN A 36 13.89 -19.15 -4.28
CA GLN A 36 14.73 -19.56 -5.42
C GLN A 36 15.62 -18.40 -5.88
N VAL A 37 16.82 -18.27 -5.28
CA VAL A 37 17.78 -17.19 -5.54
C VAL A 37 18.05 -16.94 -7.01
N LYS A 38 18.17 -18.01 -7.82
CA LYS A 38 18.31 -17.90 -9.30
C LYS A 38 17.17 -17.07 -9.91
N LYS A 39 15.92 -17.35 -9.53
CA LYS A 39 14.77 -16.63 -10.05
C LYS A 39 14.72 -15.17 -9.56
N VAL A 40 15.16 -14.93 -8.34
CA VAL A 40 15.28 -13.56 -7.80
C VAL A 40 16.28 -12.73 -8.61
N ILE A 41 17.44 -13.31 -8.94
CA ILE A 41 18.44 -12.61 -9.77
C ILE A 41 17.88 -12.31 -11.17
N ILE A 42 17.22 -13.28 -11.81
CA ILE A 42 16.60 -13.08 -13.12
C ILE A 42 15.52 -12.00 -13.03
N PHE A 43 14.69 -12.02 -11.99
CA PHE A 43 13.68 -11.00 -11.74
C PHE A 43 14.32 -9.61 -11.62
N VAL A 44 15.38 -9.45 -10.81
CA VAL A 44 16.12 -8.19 -10.68
C VAL A 44 16.63 -7.71 -12.04
N LEU A 45 17.24 -8.57 -12.83
CA LEU A 45 17.75 -8.21 -14.16
C LEU A 45 16.64 -7.75 -15.11
N ILE A 46 15.49 -8.43 -15.11
CA ILE A 46 14.33 -8.03 -15.92
C ILE A 46 13.80 -6.69 -15.47
N VAL A 47 13.64 -6.48 -14.16
CA VAL A 47 13.16 -5.21 -13.58
C VAL A 47 14.12 -4.08 -13.91
N VAL A 48 15.44 -4.29 -13.76
CA VAL A 48 16.46 -3.30 -14.12
C VAL A 48 16.37 -2.91 -15.59
N LEU A 49 16.22 -3.88 -16.48
CA LEU A 49 16.10 -3.64 -17.91
C LEU A 49 14.83 -2.80 -18.23
N ILE A 50 13.71 -3.17 -17.64
CA ILE A 50 12.45 -2.43 -17.83
C ILE A 50 12.54 -1.01 -17.27
N LEU A 51 13.12 -0.84 -16.06
CA LEU A 51 13.25 0.47 -15.41
C LEU A 51 14.29 1.38 -16.09
N THR A 52 15.18 0.85 -16.93
CA THR A 52 16.09 1.67 -17.71
C THR A 52 15.46 2.19 -19.01
N LEU A 53 14.36 1.61 -19.50
CA LEU A 53 13.71 2.06 -20.75
C LEU A 53 13.32 3.55 -20.74
N PRO A 54 12.80 4.14 -19.65
CA PRO A 54 12.48 5.57 -19.65
C PRO A 54 13.67 6.50 -19.84
N SER A 55 14.92 6.01 -19.68
CA SER A 55 16.12 6.80 -20.00
C SER A 55 16.21 7.17 -21.49
N LEU A 56 15.52 6.46 -22.38
CA LEU A 56 15.43 6.77 -23.80
C LEU A 56 14.77 8.14 -24.07
N PHE A 57 13.95 8.65 -23.14
CA PHE A 57 13.41 10.01 -23.28
C PHE A 57 14.49 11.09 -23.22
N ALA A 58 15.73 10.76 -22.79
CA ALA A 58 16.88 11.66 -22.93
C ALA A 58 17.17 12.07 -24.38
N LEU A 59 16.70 11.29 -25.37
CA LEU A 59 16.79 11.62 -26.78
C LEU A 59 16.01 12.87 -27.17
N LEU A 60 15.05 13.31 -26.36
CA LEU A 60 14.33 14.58 -26.55
C LEU A 60 15.20 15.82 -26.35
N LYS A 61 16.44 15.63 -25.86
CA LYS A 61 17.43 16.69 -25.67
C LYS A 61 16.87 17.87 -24.88
N ASN A 62 16.81 19.07 -25.48
CA ASN A 62 16.38 20.29 -24.78
C ASN A 62 14.92 20.25 -24.31
N GLU A 63 14.05 19.48 -24.96
CA GLU A 63 12.66 19.32 -24.55
C GLU A 63 12.52 18.32 -23.38
N PHE A 64 13.59 17.64 -23.00
CA PHE A 64 13.58 16.70 -21.86
C PHE A 64 13.10 17.34 -20.58
N VAL A 65 13.48 18.58 -20.30
CA VAL A 65 13.15 19.26 -19.02
C VAL A 65 11.65 19.39 -18.83
N TRP A 66 10.88 19.62 -19.91
CA TRP A 66 9.43 19.80 -19.85
C TRP A 66 8.65 18.54 -20.24
N GLY A 67 9.01 17.91 -21.34
CA GLY A 67 8.28 16.77 -21.91
C GLY A 67 8.86 15.43 -21.45
N GLY A 68 10.14 15.20 -21.64
CA GLY A 68 10.78 13.91 -21.36
C GLY A 68 10.77 13.53 -19.88
N LEU A 69 10.92 14.52 -18.99
CA LEU A 69 10.83 14.31 -17.53
C LEU A 69 9.42 13.85 -17.11
N VAL A 70 8.39 14.53 -17.59
CA VAL A 70 7.00 14.17 -17.30
C VAL A 70 6.68 12.79 -17.85
N LEU A 71 7.07 12.50 -19.10
CA LEU A 71 6.89 11.17 -19.70
C LEU A 71 7.61 10.07 -18.91
N SER A 72 8.82 10.35 -18.42
CA SER A 72 9.56 9.41 -17.56
C SER A 72 8.80 9.13 -16.26
N ILE A 73 8.30 10.17 -15.57
CA ILE A 73 7.51 10.03 -14.34
C ILE A 73 6.25 9.19 -14.59
N ILE A 74 5.49 9.50 -15.64
CA ILE A 74 4.27 8.76 -15.99
C ILE A 74 4.62 7.29 -16.28
N SER A 75 5.70 7.03 -17.02
CA SER A 75 6.15 5.67 -17.32
C SER A 75 6.49 4.90 -16.05
N TYR A 76 7.21 5.50 -15.10
CA TYR A 76 7.51 4.86 -13.81
C TYR A 76 6.27 4.62 -12.95
N LEU A 77 5.30 5.53 -12.95
CA LEU A 77 4.03 5.32 -12.26
C LEU A 77 3.25 4.14 -12.86
N ILE A 78 3.18 4.05 -14.19
CA ILE A 78 2.51 2.92 -14.87
C ILE A 78 3.22 1.60 -14.53
N LEU A 79 4.55 1.56 -14.60
CA LEU A 79 5.33 0.38 -14.21
C LEU A 79 5.14 0.02 -12.74
N GLY A 80 5.06 1.03 -11.85
CA GLY A 80 4.78 0.82 -10.43
C GLY A 80 3.38 0.24 -10.16
N ILE A 81 2.37 0.69 -10.91
CA ILE A 81 1.03 0.10 -10.87
C ILE A 81 1.08 -1.37 -11.32
N GLY A 82 1.81 -1.65 -12.41
CA GLY A 82 2.06 -3.03 -12.88
C GLY A 82 2.71 -3.90 -11.81
N LEU A 83 3.68 -3.36 -11.05
CA LEU A 83 4.30 -4.04 -9.92
C LEU A 83 3.28 -4.37 -8.82
N VAL A 84 2.38 -3.44 -8.49
CA VAL A 84 1.32 -3.67 -7.50
C VAL A 84 0.42 -4.84 -7.93
N TYR A 85 0.00 -4.87 -9.20
CA TYR A 85 -0.78 -5.99 -9.73
C TYR A 85 0.00 -7.32 -9.67
N TYR A 86 1.29 -7.30 -9.99
CA TYR A 86 2.15 -8.47 -9.91
C TYR A 86 2.26 -8.99 -8.47
N VAL A 87 2.48 -8.12 -7.49
CA VAL A 87 2.60 -8.49 -6.07
C VAL A 87 1.28 -9.00 -5.49
N LYS A 88 0.14 -8.45 -5.91
CA LYS A 88 -1.19 -8.94 -5.50
C LYS A 88 -1.60 -10.24 -6.19
N SER A 89 -0.96 -10.60 -7.28
CA SER A 89 -1.26 -11.81 -8.03
C SER A 89 -0.65 -13.04 -7.33
N SER A 90 -1.38 -14.17 -7.38
CA SER A 90 -0.85 -15.47 -6.91
C SER A 90 0.41 -15.94 -7.69
N TYR A 91 0.71 -15.27 -8.78
CA TYR A 91 1.90 -15.53 -9.61
C TYR A 91 3.20 -15.16 -8.87
N TYR A 92 3.17 -14.11 -8.06
CA TYR A 92 4.28 -13.67 -7.23
C TYR A 92 4.77 -14.77 -6.28
N ALA A 93 3.86 -15.39 -5.53
CA ALA A 93 4.18 -16.47 -4.61
C ALA A 93 4.73 -17.71 -5.34
N LYS A 94 4.13 -18.07 -6.49
CA LYS A 94 4.58 -19.22 -7.30
C LYS A 94 5.92 -19.00 -7.97
N THR A 95 6.20 -17.78 -8.44
CA THR A 95 7.38 -17.49 -9.26
C THR A 95 8.64 -17.35 -8.43
N LEU A 96 8.55 -16.62 -7.33
CA LEU A 96 9.71 -16.27 -6.49
C LEU A 96 9.80 -17.09 -5.21
N GLY A 97 8.73 -17.80 -4.83
CA GLY A 97 8.67 -18.60 -3.60
C GLY A 97 8.52 -17.77 -2.32
N PHE A 98 8.02 -16.54 -2.44
CA PHE A 98 7.70 -15.69 -1.29
C PHE A 98 6.32 -16.05 -0.74
N GLU A 99 6.22 -16.18 0.56
CA GLU A 99 4.97 -16.33 1.29
C GLU A 99 4.45 -14.97 1.80
N ASP A 100 3.22 -14.93 2.31
CA ASP A 100 2.63 -13.69 2.87
C ASP A 100 3.13 -13.42 4.30
N ASP A 101 4.41 -13.71 4.57
CA ASP A 101 5.09 -13.46 5.84
C ASP A 101 5.83 -12.12 5.81
N LEU A 102 5.95 -11.50 6.99
CA LEU A 102 6.60 -10.19 7.16
C LEU A 102 8.06 -10.22 6.70
N GLN A 103 8.78 -11.33 6.95
CA GLN A 103 10.17 -11.50 6.55
C GLN A 103 10.31 -11.57 5.02
N ASP A 104 9.42 -12.28 4.35
CA ASP A 104 9.44 -12.42 2.89
C ASP A 104 9.13 -11.09 2.21
N LYS A 105 8.20 -10.31 2.77
CA LYS A 105 7.93 -8.94 2.32
C LYS A 105 9.14 -8.03 2.49
N ALA A 106 9.87 -8.14 3.60
CA ALA A 106 11.09 -7.37 3.82
C ALA A 106 12.21 -7.75 2.84
N ILE A 107 12.41 -9.05 2.56
CA ILE A 107 13.37 -9.53 1.57
C ILE A 107 13.00 -9.03 0.18
N PHE A 108 11.72 -9.10 -0.20
CA PHE A 108 11.25 -8.58 -1.48
C PHE A 108 11.47 -7.08 -1.61
N PHE A 109 11.16 -6.31 -0.57
CA PHE A 109 11.43 -4.87 -0.56
C PHE A 109 12.93 -4.57 -0.74
N LEU A 110 13.80 -5.33 -0.09
CA LEU A 110 15.25 -5.21 -0.26
C LEU A 110 15.69 -5.52 -1.70
N VAL A 111 15.12 -6.57 -2.31
CA VAL A 111 15.33 -6.91 -3.73
C VAL A 111 14.90 -5.76 -4.65
N LEU A 112 13.77 -5.14 -4.34
CA LEU A 112 13.26 -3.99 -5.08
C LEU A 112 14.20 -2.77 -4.95
N CYS A 113 14.72 -2.51 -3.75
CA CYS A 113 15.70 -1.44 -3.50
C CYS A 113 16.98 -1.66 -4.34
N ILE A 114 17.47 -2.90 -4.44
CA ILE A 114 18.61 -3.24 -5.28
C ILE A 114 18.30 -2.96 -6.75
N ALA A 115 17.15 -3.41 -7.23
CA ALA A 115 16.73 -3.18 -8.61
C ALA A 115 16.64 -1.68 -8.93
N MET A 116 16.07 -0.88 -8.02
CA MET A 116 15.97 0.58 -8.19
C MET A 116 17.34 1.27 -8.19
N LEU A 117 18.24 0.86 -7.29
CA LEU A 117 19.58 1.42 -7.19
C LEU A 117 20.38 1.16 -8.47
N VAL A 118 20.33 -0.07 -8.98
CA VAL A 118 21.01 -0.44 -10.23
C VAL A 118 20.35 0.24 -11.43
N SER A 119 19.02 0.34 -11.45
CA SER A 119 18.28 1.02 -12.52
C SER A 119 18.57 2.53 -12.54
N GLY A 120 18.62 3.18 -11.38
CA GLY A 120 19.00 4.60 -11.28
C GLY A 120 20.40 4.87 -11.80
N TRP A 121 21.34 3.99 -11.47
CA TRP A 121 22.71 4.06 -11.99
C TRP A 121 22.75 3.83 -13.51
N ALA A 122 22.06 2.80 -14.00
CA ALA A 122 21.95 2.54 -15.43
C ALA A 122 21.29 3.72 -16.17
N TYR A 123 20.21 4.29 -15.61
CA TYR A 123 19.57 5.49 -16.12
C TYR A 123 20.56 6.65 -16.25
N TYR A 124 21.37 6.89 -15.20
CA TYR A 124 22.41 7.92 -15.22
C TYR A 124 23.40 7.70 -16.36
N LEU A 125 23.88 6.46 -16.58
CA LEU A 125 24.82 6.16 -17.65
C LEU A 125 24.19 6.36 -19.03
N PHE A 126 23.00 5.83 -19.25
CA PHE A 126 22.30 5.98 -20.54
C PHE A 126 21.95 7.42 -20.82
N PHE A 127 21.52 8.18 -19.81
CA PHE A 127 21.23 9.59 -19.97
C PHE A 127 22.45 10.37 -20.44
N ASN A 128 23.62 10.17 -19.82
CA ASN A 128 24.87 10.83 -20.23
C ASN A 128 25.34 10.38 -21.62
N LEU A 129 25.02 9.17 -22.04
CA LEU A 129 25.34 8.67 -23.38
C LEU A 129 24.45 9.31 -24.47
N LEU A 130 23.17 9.49 -24.16
CA LEU A 130 22.15 9.95 -25.10
C LEU A 130 21.99 11.47 -25.15
N SER A 131 22.33 12.16 -24.07
CA SER A 131 22.16 13.61 -23.93
C SER A 131 23.39 14.27 -23.31
N THR A 132 23.71 15.47 -23.80
CA THR A 132 24.79 16.32 -23.25
C THR A 132 24.30 17.23 -22.13
N LEU A 133 23.04 17.09 -21.68
CA LEU A 133 22.44 17.92 -20.64
C LEU A 133 23.06 17.61 -19.27
N PRO A 134 23.32 18.63 -18.43
CA PRO A 134 23.95 18.44 -17.12
C PRO A 134 23.01 17.88 -16.03
N TYR A 135 21.84 17.35 -16.40
CA TYR A 135 20.79 16.94 -15.46
C TYR A 135 20.76 15.44 -15.13
N ALA A 136 21.72 14.66 -15.62
CA ALA A 136 21.75 13.20 -15.45
C ALA A 136 21.66 12.75 -13.97
N SER A 137 22.37 13.43 -13.07
CA SER A 137 22.39 13.15 -11.64
C SER A 137 21.05 13.42 -10.94
N THR A 138 20.32 14.44 -11.41
CA THR A 138 18.99 14.76 -10.87
C THR A 138 17.92 13.87 -11.50
N ALA A 139 18.06 13.59 -12.80
CA ALA A 139 17.10 12.76 -13.54
C ALA A 139 17.08 11.30 -13.06
N MET A 140 18.19 10.75 -12.56
CA MET A 140 18.19 9.37 -12.05
C MET A 140 17.25 9.17 -10.86
N PHE A 141 16.94 10.21 -10.08
CA PHE A 141 16.00 10.12 -8.96
C PHE A 141 14.54 9.94 -9.40
N ILE A 142 14.23 10.15 -10.68
CA ILE A 142 12.88 9.89 -11.23
C ILE A 142 12.50 8.42 -11.04
N VAL A 143 13.46 7.51 -11.00
CA VAL A 143 13.23 6.07 -10.73
C VAL A 143 12.47 5.84 -9.42
N LEU A 144 12.56 6.75 -8.43
CA LEU A 144 11.82 6.65 -7.17
C LEU A 144 10.30 6.67 -7.35
N TRP A 145 9.78 7.27 -8.43
CA TRP A 145 8.34 7.27 -8.72
C TRP A 145 7.78 5.87 -8.97
N PHE A 146 8.65 4.92 -9.34
CA PHE A 146 8.27 3.53 -9.54
C PHE A 146 7.70 2.87 -8.27
N VAL A 147 8.23 3.21 -7.09
CA VAL A 147 7.81 2.57 -5.84
C VAL A 147 6.61 3.27 -5.21
N MET A 148 6.26 4.48 -5.64
CA MET A 148 5.16 5.27 -5.05
C MET A 148 3.80 4.55 -5.05
N PRO A 149 3.35 3.90 -6.13
CA PRO A 149 2.09 3.14 -6.12
C PRO A 149 2.11 2.00 -5.10
N LEU A 150 3.24 1.31 -4.95
CA LEU A 150 3.40 0.22 -4.00
C LEU A 150 3.34 0.73 -2.55
N LEU A 151 4.05 1.82 -2.24
CA LEU A 151 4.02 2.46 -0.92
C LEU A 151 2.60 2.93 -0.58
N TYR A 152 1.90 3.55 -1.53
CA TYR A 152 0.52 3.97 -1.33
C TYR A 152 -0.39 2.78 -0.94
N VAL A 153 -0.29 1.67 -1.67
CA VAL A 153 -1.12 0.49 -1.40
C VAL A 153 -0.78 -0.13 -0.04
N ILE A 154 0.51 -0.28 0.27
CA ILE A 154 0.95 -0.80 1.57
C ILE A 154 0.44 0.10 2.71
N THR A 155 0.62 1.41 2.60
CA THR A 155 0.17 2.37 3.63
C THR A 155 -1.35 2.34 3.80
N ARG A 156 -2.09 2.30 2.69
CA ARG A 156 -3.56 2.18 2.71
C ARG A 156 -4.00 0.88 3.39
N ASP A 157 -3.39 -0.25 3.03
CA ASP A 157 -3.76 -1.55 3.58
C ASP A 157 -3.44 -1.62 5.08
N TYR A 158 -2.34 -1.00 5.52
CA TYR A 158 -2.04 -0.83 6.95
C TYR A 158 -3.06 0.09 7.63
N TYR A 159 -3.37 1.23 7.03
CA TYR A 159 -4.36 2.17 7.59
C TYR A 159 -5.73 1.51 7.77
N LEU A 160 -6.17 0.72 6.81
CA LEU A 160 -7.44 0.00 6.89
C LEU A 160 -7.45 -1.14 7.92
N LYS A 161 -6.26 -1.69 8.27
CA LYS A 161 -6.11 -2.70 9.33
C LYS A 161 -6.14 -2.11 10.73
N PHE A 162 -5.90 -0.82 10.89
CA PHE A 162 -6.16 -0.13 12.15
C PHE A 162 -7.69 -0.07 12.32
N ALA A 163 -8.27 -1.19 12.78
CA ALA A 163 -9.60 -1.14 13.38
C ALA A 163 -9.53 -0.06 14.46
N PRO A 164 -10.56 0.79 14.59
CA PRO A 164 -10.59 1.78 15.66
C PRO A 164 -10.55 1.03 16.99
N VAL A 165 -9.34 0.90 17.55
CA VAL A 165 -8.99 0.11 18.73
C VAL A 165 -9.73 0.57 19.99
N PHE A 166 -10.45 1.69 19.92
CA PHE A 166 -11.06 2.33 21.08
C PHE A 166 -12.58 2.35 21.08
N ARG A 167 -13.23 1.54 20.26
CA ARG A 167 -14.64 1.29 20.49
C ARG A 167 -14.74 0.08 21.41
N THR A 168 -14.88 0.34 22.70
CA THR A 168 -15.41 -0.67 23.60
C THR A 168 -16.67 -1.23 22.95
N PRO A 169 -16.76 -2.55 22.74
CA PRO A 169 -17.95 -3.13 22.15
C PRO A 169 -19.15 -2.68 22.98
N TRP A 170 -20.17 -2.14 22.31
CA TRP A 170 -21.38 -1.75 22.99
C TRP A 170 -22.04 -2.99 23.56
N VAL A 171 -22.12 -3.05 24.87
CA VAL A 171 -22.84 -4.13 25.57
C VAL A 171 -24.20 -3.59 25.94
N VAL A 172 -25.24 -4.16 25.32
CA VAL A 172 -26.63 -3.89 25.67
C VAL A 172 -26.84 -4.36 27.09
N LYS A 173 -27.24 -3.43 27.96
CA LYS A 173 -27.56 -3.78 29.34
C LYS A 173 -28.96 -4.39 29.39
N SER A 174 -29.08 -5.59 29.95
CA SER A 174 -30.37 -6.27 30.10
C SER A 174 -31.38 -5.52 30.98
N ASP A 175 -30.88 -4.55 31.80
CA ASP A 175 -31.70 -3.78 32.74
C ASP A 175 -32.05 -2.40 32.18
N ALA A 176 -31.96 -2.19 30.88
CA ALA A 176 -31.83 -0.86 30.29
C ALA A 176 -33.11 -0.06 30.17
N THR A 177 -34.27 -0.55 30.58
CA THR A 177 -35.51 0.21 30.39
C THR A 177 -36.19 0.46 31.70
N ASP A 178 -35.66 1.44 32.45
CA ASP A 178 -36.50 2.11 33.42
C ASP A 178 -37.63 2.80 32.66
N SER A 179 -38.84 2.18 32.69
CA SER A 179 -40.02 2.70 31.99
C SER A 179 -40.29 4.15 32.36
N SER A 180 -40.00 4.53 33.60
CA SER A 180 -40.17 5.87 34.12
C SER A 180 -39.27 6.94 33.41
N TYR A 181 -38.13 6.52 32.85
CA TYR A 181 -37.26 7.41 32.07
C TYR A 181 -37.93 7.81 30.75
N TRP A 182 -38.56 6.86 30.07
CA TRP A 182 -39.20 7.04 28.76
C TRP A 182 -40.51 7.80 28.83
N GLU A 183 -41.22 7.72 29.94
CA GLU A 183 -42.46 8.49 30.18
C GLU A 183 -42.21 9.99 30.32
N ARG A 184 -40.99 10.42 30.69
CA ARG A 184 -40.61 11.83 30.88
C ARG A 184 -40.07 12.51 29.61
N ILE A 185 -39.84 11.73 28.54
CA ILE A 185 -39.22 12.26 27.33
C ILE A 185 -40.30 12.90 26.46
N ASP A 186 -39.97 14.10 25.97
CA ASP A 186 -40.80 14.79 25.00
C ASP A 186 -40.85 14.03 23.68
N THR A 187 -42.00 13.47 23.37
CA THR A 187 -42.23 12.69 22.14
C THR A 187 -42.56 13.58 20.93
N PHE A 188 -42.62 14.88 21.08
CA PHE A 188 -42.90 15.81 19.98
C PHE A 188 -41.64 16.24 19.23
N ASN A 189 -40.48 16.21 19.88
CA ASN A 189 -39.22 16.64 19.30
C ASN A 189 -38.42 15.44 18.78
N LEU A 190 -38.78 14.93 17.60
CA LEU A 190 -38.20 13.71 17.02
C LEU A 190 -37.34 14.04 15.81
N ILE A 191 -36.15 13.46 15.79
CA ILE A 191 -35.27 13.45 14.60
C ILE A 191 -35.44 12.09 13.88
N GLN A 192 -35.52 12.15 12.57
CA GLN A 192 -35.52 10.94 11.75
C GLN A 192 -34.07 10.50 11.47
N VAL A 193 -33.74 9.28 11.82
CA VAL A 193 -32.38 8.69 11.66
C VAL A 193 -32.48 7.40 10.87
N THR A 194 -31.48 7.15 10.03
CA THR A 194 -31.34 5.87 9.33
C THR A 194 -30.29 5.02 10.03
N VAL A 195 -30.71 3.90 10.62
CA VAL A 195 -29.81 2.95 11.27
C VAL A 195 -29.49 1.82 10.30
N ARG A 196 -28.22 1.55 10.08
CA ARG A 196 -27.74 0.45 9.25
C ARG A 196 -27.08 -0.60 10.13
N ILE A 197 -27.64 -1.80 10.13
CA ILE A 197 -27.17 -2.91 10.98
C ILE A 197 -26.76 -4.07 10.09
N LYS A 198 -25.62 -4.68 10.43
CA LYS A 198 -25.24 -6.01 9.93
C LYS A 198 -25.69 -7.05 10.93
N LYS A 199 -26.36 -8.11 10.49
CA LYS A 199 -26.77 -9.22 11.36
C LYS A 199 -25.59 -10.04 11.86
N THR A 200 -24.58 -10.21 11.00
CA THR A 200 -23.31 -10.86 11.34
C THR A 200 -22.15 -9.99 10.88
N PRO A 201 -20.97 -10.05 11.55
CA PRO A 201 -19.80 -9.25 11.16
C PRO A 201 -19.40 -9.46 9.68
N ASP A 202 -19.60 -10.67 9.16
CA ASP A 202 -19.21 -11.08 7.81
C ASP A 202 -20.30 -10.85 6.75
N ALA A 203 -21.50 -10.36 7.14
CA ALA A 203 -22.58 -10.09 6.20
C ALA A 203 -22.17 -9.00 5.19
N GLU A 204 -22.34 -9.27 3.90
CA GLU A 204 -22.07 -8.27 2.85
C GLU A 204 -23.11 -7.14 2.84
N ASN A 205 -24.36 -7.45 3.21
CA ASN A 205 -25.48 -6.54 3.14
C ASN A 205 -25.84 -5.94 4.51
N TYR A 206 -26.24 -4.67 4.51
CA TYR A 206 -26.80 -3.98 5.66
C TYR A 206 -28.33 -4.01 5.60
N SER A 207 -28.98 -4.28 6.74
CA SER A 207 -30.38 -3.95 6.93
C SER A 207 -30.50 -2.48 7.32
N SER A 208 -31.32 -1.72 6.60
CA SER A 208 -31.50 -0.28 6.82
C SER A 208 -32.86 0.00 7.42
N TYR A 209 -32.88 0.62 8.59
CA TYR A 209 -34.12 0.96 9.32
C TYR A 209 -34.20 2.49 9.46
N VAL A 210 -35.34 3.04 9.09
CA VAL A 210 -35.65 4.45 9.32
C VAL A 210 -36.44 4.54 10.61
N VAL A 211 -35.87 5.21 11.61
CA VAL A 211 -36.42 5.29 12.96
C VAL A 211 -36.46 6.73 13.45
N LYS A 212 -37.38 7.01 14.40
CA LYS A 212 -37.49 8.31 15.03
C LYS A 212 -36.75 8.30 16.37
N LEU A 213 -35.88 9.25 16.57
CA LEU A 213 -35.05 9.43 17.77
C LEU A 213 -35.48 10.71 18.48
N PRO A 214 -35.85 10.67 19.78
CA PRO A 214 -36.07 11.89 20.55
C PRO A 214 -34.76 12.66 20.72
N MET A 215 -34.80 13.99 20.54
CA MET A 215 -33.62 14.84 20.48
C MET A 215 -32.87 14.90 21.82
N GLU A 216 -33.56 14.72 22.94
CA GLU A 216 -32.99 14.80 24.28
C GLU A 216 -32.40 13.49 24.81
N VAL A 217 -32.59 12.36 24.07
CA VAL A 217 -32.12 11.05 24.51
C VAL A 217 -30.69 10.79 24.05
N PRO A 218 -29.78 10.41 24.96
CA PRO A 218 -28.46 9.94 24.57
C PRO A 218 -28.57 8.75 23.61
N ILE A 219 -27.81 8.79 22.52
CA ILE A 219 -27.85 7.77 21.45
C ILE A 219 -27.68 6.35 22.03
N GLY A 220 -26.85 6.19 23.07
CA GLY A 220 -26.65 4.90 23.72
C GLY A 220 -27.92 4.31 24.33
N LYS A 221 -28.64 5.08 25.15
CA LYS A 221 -29.90 4.62 25.77
C LYS A 221 -30.98 4.36 24.73
N TRP A 222 -31.03 5.18 23.69
CA TRP A 222 -31.96 4.97 22.59
C TRP A 222 -31.64 3.67 21.84
N PHE A 223 -30.35 3.41 21.61
CA PHE A 223 -29.92 2.23 20.86
C PHE A 223 -30.18 0.94 21.63
N ASP A 224 -30.00 0.93 22.94
CA ASP A 224 -30.37 -0.20 23.81
C ASP A 224 -31.85 -0.55 23.63
N ARG A 225 -32.74 0.44 23.73
CA ARG A 225 -34.18 0.24 23.51
C ARG A 225 -34.51 -0.21 22.09
N PHE A 226 -33.84 0.38 21.11
CA PHE A 226 -34.01 -0.02 19.70
C PHE A 226 -33.68 -1.50 19.48
N ILE A 227 -32.58 -2.00 20.07
CA ILE A 227 -32.20 -3.41 19.97
C ILE A 227 -33.22 -4.27 20.69
N GLU A 228 -33.65 -3.87 21.86
CA GLU A 228 -34.69 -4.61 22.62
C GLU A 228 -36.00 -4.72 21.83
N ASP A 229 -36.50 -3.62 21.26
CA ASP A 229 -37.65 -3.61 20.37
C ASP A 229 -37.45 -4.50 19.14
N GLN A 230 -36.27 -4.56 18.55
CA GLN A 230 -35.97 -5.44 17.43
C GLN A 230 -35.97 -6.91 17.85
N ASN A 231 -35.41 -7.24 19.02
CA ASN A 231 -35.42 -8.61 19.55
C ASN A 231 -36.80 -9.09 19.90
N VAL A 232 -37.68 -8.21 20.38
CA VAL A 232 -39.09 -8.53 20.64
C VAL A 232 -39.86 -8.77 19.34
N ARG A 233 -39.60 -7.95 18.30
CA ARG A 233 -40.31 -8.09 17.00
C ARG A 233 -39.80 -9.25 16.15
N PHE A 234 -38.54 -9.62 16.30
CA PHE A 234 -37.85 -10.63 15.52
C PHE A 234 -37.06 -11.58 16.42
N PRO A 235 -37.72 -12.40 17.26
CA PRO A 235 -37.05 -13.24 18.26
C PRO A 235 -36.17 -14.34 17.67
N GLU A 236 -36.32 -14.64 16.38
CA GLU A 236 -35.52 -15.68 15.67
C GLU A 236 -34.29 -15.11 14.92
N SER A 237 -34.05 -13.81 15.03
CA SER A 237 -32.84 -13.19 14.42
C SER A 237 -31.71 -13.26 15.43
N PRO A 238 -30.68 -14.11 15.24
CA PRO A 238 -29.52 -14.13 16.13
C PRO A 238 -28.76 -12.83 16.10
#